data_76f70b575ccfe725e9edbb3a2899a1ce
#
_entry.id   76f70b575ccfe725e9edbb3a2899a1ce
#
_cell.length_a   1.000
_cell.length_b   1.000
_cell.length_c   1.000
_cell.angle_alpha   90.00
_cell.angle_beta   90.00
_cell.angle_gamma   90.00
#
_symmetry.space_group_name_H-M   'P 1'
#
loop_
_entity.id
_entity.type
_entity.pdbx_description
1 polymer ?
#
loop_
_entity_poly.entity_id
_entity_poly.type
_entity_poly.pdbx_seq_one_letter_code
_entity_poly.pdbx_strand_id
1 'polypeptide(L)'
;MRYATRLQLALAVVAAVVLAPAARAVPSFSRQTGMACAACHTVFPELTPFGREFKANGYVLDNLRQVRAVSSTRQQLLSLSQLPTLSVMMQTSYSTLSKAKPDPNGGSAQNGTVEFPRQLSLFYAGRIAPHLGIFSQLTYDGKADHLSIDNTDVRFAKLIVLPGKNTLTYGLSLNNNPTVQDLWNSTPAWGYPFSHSNVAVAGTPLGPADVQIDEQFAQQVAGLTGYVFYDESLYVEFGGYRSFQPGAVAPLNSSDHSVLAGFSPYWRVAYEYDWDANALEVGTYGEDFKVYPGGGVPLAGPQSSYLDVAGDFQYQYLGEDNIVTVAGTYIHENLHAMPAGAIHPSDTLAVGKLWASYYYRRKYGGTIGWFGTTGSRDSGLYGFACSSPHTLAYCSANALTSSATGSPDSNGFMLEADYLPWYNVKLSAQYVLFNKFMGTTNNYDGYGRSAADNDVLQLMLWYAF
;
A
#
# COMPACT_ATOMS: atom_id res chain seq x y z
N MET A 1 30.85 26.12 -24.48
CA MET A 1 29.95 25.25 -25.25
C MET A 1 29.13 24.26 -24.39
N ARG A 2 29.67 23.54 -23.44
CA ARG A 2 28.93 22.51 -22.64
C ARG A 2 27.78 23.03 -21.75
N TYR A 3 27.82 24.28 -21.28
CA TYR A 3 26.74 24.88 -20.48
C TYR A 3 25.53 25.33 -21.32
N ALA A 4 25.75 25.83 -22.52
CA ALA A 4 24.66 26.23 -23.42
C ALA A 4 23.82 25.02 -23.86
N THR A 5 24.46 23.89 -24.14
CA THR A 5 23.76 22.66 -24.53
C THR A 5 22.91 22.07 -23.38
N ARG A 6 23.42 22.15 -22.13
CA ARG A 6 22.66 21.71 -20.95
C ARG A 6 21.46 22.61 -20.66
N LEU A 7 21.60 23.91 -20.84
CA LEU A 7 20.50 24.88 -20.69
C LEU A 7 19.44 24.68 -21.79
N GLN A 8 19.86 24.41 -23.03
CA GLN A 8 18.94 24.11 -24.14
C GLN A 8 18.19 22.78 -23.92
N LEU A 9 18.85 21.75 -23.37
CA LEU A 9 18.20 20.50 -23.03
C LEU A 9 17.19 20.66 -21.88
N ALA A 10 17.54 21.44 -20.85
CA ALA A 10 16.63 21.75 -19.75
C ALA A 10 15.41 22.56 -20.23
N LEU A 11 15.63 23.57 -21.08
CA LEU A 11 14.56 24.34 -21.70
C LEU A 11 13.68 23.51 -22.63
N ALA A 12 14.26 22.59 -23.40
CA ALA A 12 13.50 21.67 -24.26
C ALA A 12 12.63 20.68 -23.44
N VAL A 13 13.14 20.16 -22.33
CA VAL A 13 12.38 19.33 -21.40
C VAL A 13 11.23 20.12 -20.76
N VAL A 14 11.50 21.34 -20.28
CA VAL A 14 10.47 22.23 -19.73
C VAL A 14 9.43 22.60 -20.80
N ALA A 15 9.83 22.89 -22.03
CA ALA A 15 8.92 23.19 -23.13
C ALA A 15 8.07 21.95 -23.51
N ALA A 16 8.64 20.75 -23.52
CA ALA A 16 7.91 19.52 -23.78
C ALA A 16 6.86 19.22 -22.70
N VAL A 17 7.17 19.52 -21.43
CA VAL A 17 6.24 19.39 -20.30
C VAL A 17 5.10 20.43 -20.37
N VAL A 18 5.40 21.66 -20.82
CA VAL A 18 4.41 22.76 -20.91
C VAL A 18 3.49 22.62 -22.12
N LEU A 19 3.93 21.97 -23.20
CA LEU A 19 3.18 21.84 -24.47
C LEU A 19 2.41 20.50 -24.58
N ALA A 20 2.49 19.61 -23.57
CA ALA A 20 1.76 18.36 -23.58
C ALA A 20 0.23 18.64 -23.49
N PRO A 21 -0.60 18.07 -24.38
CA PRO A 21 -2.05 18.21 -24.26
C PRO A 21 -2.53 17.64 -22.93
N ALA A 22 -3.56 18.26 -22.34
CA ALA A 22 -4.11 17.87 -21.04
C ALA A 22 -4.43 16.36 -21.03
N ALA A 23 -3.54 15.57 -20.47
CA ALA A 23 -3.74 14.13 -20.29
C ALA A 23 -4.82 13.94 -19.20
N ARG A 24 -5.83 13.14 -19.51
CA ARG A 24 -6.92 12.78 -18.58
C ARG A 24 -6.54 11.50 -17.86
N ALA A 25 -6.69 11.55 -16.58
CA ALA A 25 -6.16 10.67 -15.53
C ALA A 25 -6.61 9.21 -15.48
N VAL A 26 -6.20 8.42 -14.38
CA VAL A 26 -6.13 6.94 -14.36
C VAL A 26 -7.04 6.40 -15.41
N PRO A 27 -6.43 6.07 -16.43
CA PRO A 27 -7.12 6.34 -17.66
C PRO A 27 -8.24 5.37 -17.90
N SER A 28 -8.20 4.15 -17.31
CA SER A 28 -9.24 3.16 -17.55
C SER A 28 -10.59 3.54 -16.94
N PHE A 29 -10.66 3.86 -15.65
CA PHE A 29 -11.94 4.25 -15.02
C PHE A 29 -12.43 5.60 -15.53
N SER A 30 -11.53 6.60 -15.63
CA SER A 30 -11.89 7.92 -16.14
C SER A 30 -12.34 7.87 -17.61
N ARG A 31 -11.71 7.06 -18.47
CA ARG A 31 -12.15 6.85 -19.86
C ARG A 31 -13.52 6.18 -19.92
N GLN A 32 -13.78 5.16 -19.09
CA GLN A 32 -15.03 4.42 -19.07
C GLN A 32 -16.19 5.28 -18.55
N THR A 33 -15.97 6.04 -17.48
CA THR A 33 -17.00 6.85 -16.80
C THR A 33 -17.18 8.24 -17.39
N GLY A 34 -16.14 8.78 -18.06
CA GLY A 34 -16.10 10.17 -18.49
C GLY A 34 -15.85 11.16 -17.34
N MET A 35 -15.61 10.68 -16.12
CA MET A 35 -15.36 11.49 -14.94
C MET A 35 -13.87 11.82 -14.79
N ALA A 36 -13.57 13.00 -14.21
CA ALA A 36 -12.22 13.35 -13.83
C ALA A 36 -11.78 12.52 -12.61
N CYS A 37 -10.47 12.32 -12.39
CA CYS A 37 -9.94 11.65 -11.20
C CYS A 37 -10.44 12.24 -9.90
N ALA A 38 -10.61 13.54 -9.90
CA ALA A 38 -11.06 14.29 -8.73
C ALA A 38 -12.49 13.94 -8.29
N ALA A 39 -13.27 13.20 -9.10
CA ALA A 39 -14.54 12.66 -8.65
C ALA A 39 -14.35 11.51 -7.65
N CYS A 40 -13.32 10.66 -7.89
CA CYS A 40 -13.07 9.46 -7.08
C CYS A 40 -11.88 9.61 -6.11
N HIS A 41 -10.99 10.57 -6.33
CA HIS A 41 -9.79 10.74 -5.52
C HIS A 41 -9.64 12.17 -4.99
N THR A 42 -9.25 12.30 -3.72
CA THR A 42 -8.73 13.56 -3.16
C THR A 42 -7.36 13.85 -3.77
N VAL A 43 -6.46 12.91 -3.60
CA VAL A 43 -5.20 12.68 -4.30
C VAL A 43 -5.07 11.17 -4.48
N PHE A 44 -4.63 10.68 -5.65
CA PHE A 44 -4.53 9.23 -5.81
C PHE A 44 -3.41 8.64 -4.92
N PRO A 45 -3.65 7.46 -4.31
CA PRO A 45 -4.82 6.56 -4.44
C PRO A 45 -5.97 6.83 -3.47
N GLU A 46 -5.92 7.85 -2.61
CA GLU A 46 -6.94 8.15 -1.60
C GLU A 46 -8.32 8.43 -2.23
N LEU A 47 -9.36 7.75 -1.74
CA LEU A 47 -10.71 7.82 -2.30
C LEU A 47 -11.57 8.88 -1.59
N THR A 48 -12.40 9.59 -2.38
CA THR A 48 -13.56 10.34 -1.90
C THR A 48 -14.71 9.39 -1.51
N PRO A 49 -15.79 9.84 -0.82
CA PRO A 49 -16.99 9.04 -0.61
C PRO A 49 -17.52 8.40 -1.89
N PHE A 50 -17.68 9.18 -2.97
CA PHE A 50 -18.09 8.65 -4.27
C PHE A 50 -17.10 7.59 -4.83
N GLY A 51 -15.80 7.75 -4.62
CA GLY A 51 -14.79 6.77 -5.01
C GLY A 51 -14.94 5.45 -4.23
N ARG A 52 -15.30 5.53 -2.95
CA ARG A 52 -15.60 4.37 -2.09
C ARG A 52 -16.87 3.64 -2.54
N GLU A 53 -17.94 4.37 -2.82
CA GLU A 53 -19.18 3.80 -3.39
C GLU A 53 -18.90 3.10 -4.73
N PHE A 54 -18.12 3.73 -5.63
CA PHE A 54 -17.75 3.14 -6.92
C PHE A 54 -16.99 1.82 -6.73
N LYS A 55 -16.08 1.77 -5.75
CA LYS A 55 -15.35 0.55 -5.39
C LYS A 55 -16.30 -0.48 -4.77
N ALA A 56 -17.17 -0.09 -3.83
CA ALA A 56 -18.17 -0.95 -3.22
C ALA A 56 -19.17 -1.51 -4.25
N ASN A 57 -19.50 -0.75 -5.29
CA ASN A 57 -20.35 -1.18 -6.39
C ASN A 57 -19.60 -2.03 -7.44
N GLY A 58 -18.43 -2.58 -7.09
CA GLY A 58 -17.67 -3.48 -7.94
C GLY A 58 -17.04 -2.81 -9.15
N TYR A 59 -16.64 -1.55 -9.03
CA TYR A 59 -16.04 -0.75 -10.12
C TYR A 59 -16.96 -0.61 -11.35
N VAL A 60 -18.28 -0.64 -11.15
CA VAL A 60 -19.29 -0.62 -12.21
C VAL A 60 -20.26 0.53 -12.02
N LEU A 61 -20.56 1.23 -13.12
CA LEU A 61 -21.71 2.14 -13.24
C LEU A 61 -22.66 1.60 -14.31
N ASP A 62 -23.97 1.73 -14.10
CA ASP A 62 -24.99 1.11 -14.95
C ASP A 62 -25.08 1.70 -16.36
N ASN A 63 -24.69 2.95 -16.52
CA ASN A 63 -24.81 3.71 -17.78
C ASN A 63 -23.56 3.64 -18.69
N LEU A 64 -22.58 2.78 -18.40
CA LEU A 64 -21.37 2.65 -19.20
C LEU A 64 -21.66 2.07 -20.59
N ARG A 65 -21.01 2.64 -21.62
CA ARG A 65 -21.11 2.15 -23.00
C ARG A 65 -20.51 0.75 -23.15
N GLN A 66 -21.25 -0.15 -23.80
CA GLN A 66 -20.86 -1.55 -23.94
C GLN A 66 -21.13 -2.09 -25.33
N VAL A 67 -20.31 -3.08 -25.72
CA VAL A 67 -20.67 -4.01 -26.78
C VAL A 67 -21.58 -5.08 -26.18
N ARG A 68 -22.76 -5.23 -26.72
CA ARG A 68 -23.79 -6.16 -26.19
C ARG A 68 -24.19 -7.16 -27.27
N ALA A 69 -24.31 -8.41 -26.89
CA ALA A 69 -25.02 -9.42 -27.64
C ALA A 69 -26.19 -9.94 -26.79
N VAL A 70 -27.37 -9.98 -27.37
CA VAL A 70 -28.60 -10.40 -26.70
C VAL A 70 -29.21 -11.53 -27.45
N SER A 71 -29.64 -12.61 -26.80
CA SER A 71 -30.34 -13.75 -27.41
C SER A 71 -31.76 -13.38 -27.82
N SER A 72 -32.37 -14.25 -28.63
CA SER A 72 -33.78 -14.13 -28.99
C SER A 72 -34.74 -14.12 -27.79
N THR A 73 -34.32 -14.70 -26.66
CA THR A 73 -35.03 -14.67 -25.35
C THR A 73 -34.68 -13.46 -24.50
N ARG A 74 -34.01 -12.44 -25.05
CA ARG A 74 -33.53 -11.24 -24.37
C ARG A 74 -32.48 -11.50 -23.27
N GLN A 75 -31.91 -12.68 -23.23
CA GLN A 75 -30.80 -12.97 -22.32
C GLN A 75 -29.53 -12.28 -22.83
N GLN A 76 -28.86 -11.53 -21.98
CA GLN A 76 -27.58 -10.89 -22.31
C GLN A 76 -26.47 -11.96 -22.38
N LEU A 77 -25.90 -12.16 -23.57
CA LEU A 77 -24.86 -13.16 -23.82
C LEU A 77 -23.47 -12.56 -23.77
N LEU A 78 -23.32 -11.27 -24.02
CA LEU A 78 -22.05 -10.56 -24.01
C LEU A 78 -22.22 -9.16 -23.43
N SER A 79 -21.27 -8.74 -22.60
CA SER A 79 -21.17 -7.38 -22.07
C SER A 79 -19.70 -7.04 -21.94
N LEU A 80 -19.17 -6.25 -22.88
CA LEU A 80 -17.78 -5.80 -22.87
C LEU A 80 -17.74 -4.28 -22.89
N SER A 81 -16.76 -3.69 -22.19
CA SER A 81 -16.51 -2.25 -22.29
C SER A 81 -16.10 -1.88 -23.73
N GLN A 82 -16.65 -0.80 -24.27
CA GLN A 82 -16.25 -0.28 -25.58
C GLN A 82 -14.92 0.44 -25.54
N LEU A 83 -14.49 0.90 -24.35
CA LEU A 83 -13.24 1.60 -24.15
C LEU A 83 -12.22 0.65 -23.51
N PRO A 84 -10.93 0.83 -23.83
CA PRO A 84 -9.88 0.03 -23.20
C PRO A 84 -9.93 0.15 -21.68
N THR A 85 -9.90 -1.00 -21.02
CA THR A 85 -9.83 -1.13 -19.56
C THR A 85 -8.38 -1.10 -19.05
N LEU A 86 -7.45 -0.76 -19.93
CA LEU A 86 -6.01 -0.71 -19.64
C LEU A 86 -5.56 0.70 -19.31
N SER A 87 -4.62 0.82 -18.39
CA SER A 87 -3.87 2.02 -18.08
C SER A 87 -2.46 1.68 -17.60
N VAL A 88 -1.57 2.64 -17.68
CA VAL A 88 -0.16 2.50 -17.28
C VAL A 88 0.16 3.54 -16.23
N MET A 89 0.95 3.16 -15.24
CA MET A 89 1.53 4.06 -14.23
C MET A 89 3.04 3.90 -14.26
N MET A 90 3.76 4.99 -14.15
CA MET A 90 5.20 4.96 -13.96
C MET A 90 5.61 5.88 -12.81
N GLN A 91 6.50 5.39 -11.99
CA GLN A 91 7.21 6.16 -10.97
C GLN A 91 8.70 6.19 -11.30
N THR A 92 9.31 7.33 -11.09
CA THR A 92 10.76 7.49 -11.09
C THR A 92 11.16 8.33 -9.90
N SER A 93 12.30 8.03 -9.29
CA SER A 93 12.70 8.69 -8.05
C SER A 93 14.20 8.96 -7.98
N TYR A 94 14.55 9.93 -7.14
CA TYR A 94 15.87 10.09 -6.55
C TYR A 94 15.71 9.98 -5.03
N SER A 95 16.54 9.14 -4.40
CA SER A 95 16.52 8.98 -2.95
C SER A 95 17.92 9.00 -2.37
N THR A 96 18.05 9.55 -1.16
CA THR A 96 19.31 9.55 -0.40
C THR A 96 19.03 9.41 1.10
N LEU A 97 19.92 8.72 1.80
CA LEU A 97 19.91 8.58 3.26
C LEU A 97 20.78 9.66 3.92
N SER A 98 20.51 10.00 5.17
CA SER A 98 21.39 10.87 5.97
C SER A 98 22.79 10.28 6.09
N LYS A 99 22.91 8.94 6.21
CA LYS A 99 24.19 8.23 6.21
C LYS A 99 24.12 7.00 5.31
N ALA A 100 25.09 6.84 4.41
CA ALA A 100 25.17 5.69 3.53
C ALA A 100 25.08 4.38 4.32
N LYS A 101 24.53 3.33 3.69
CA LYS A 101 24.55 1.98 4.26
C LYS A 101 26.02 1.50 4.32
N PRO A 102 26.42 0.77 5.36
CA PRO A 102 27.76 0.21 5.40
C PRO A 102 27.95 -0.84 4.30
N ASP A 103 29.15 -0.86 3.72
CA ASP A 103 29.56 -1.92 2.79
C ASP A 103 30.06 -3.13 3.60
N PRO A 104 29.51 -4.34 3.40
CA PRO A 104 29.94 -5.53 4.12
C PRO A 104 31.41 -5.90 3.87
N ASN A 105 32.00 -5.40 2.78
CA ASN A 105 33.41 -5.61 2.45
C ASN A 105 34.32 -4.48 2.96
N GLY A 106 33.76 -3.48 3.68
CA GLY A 106 34.52 -2.37 4.24
C GLY A 106 34.88 -1.26 3.25
N GLY A 107 34.26 -1.24 2.08
CA GLY A 107 34.41 -0.17 1.10
C GLY A 107 33.57 1.07 1.42
N SER A 108 33.58 2.04 0.51
CA SER A 108 32.69 3.21 0.55
C SER A 108 31.40 2.91 -0.21
N ALA A 109 30.28 2.87 0.50
CA ALA A 109 28.99 2.73 -0.13
C ALA A 109 28.54 4.03 -0.81
N GLN A 110 27.97 3.93 -2.00
CA GLN A 110 27.33 5.06 -2.66
C GLN A 110 26.08 5.46 -1.88
N ASN A 111 25.86 6.77 -1.71
CA ASN A 111 24.63 7.34 -1.21
C ASN A 111 24.02 8.24 -2.28
N GLY A 112 22.72 8.14 -2.47
CA GLY A 112 22.02 8.82 -3.56
C GLY A 112 21.81 7.89 -4.77
N THR A 113 20.54 7.50 -4.99
CA THR A 113 20.16 6.54 -6.03
C THR A 113 19.07 7.15 -6.90
N VAL A 114 19.23 7.03 -8.21
CA VAL A 114 18.18 7.32 -9.20
C VAL A 114 17.57 6.00 -9.63
N GLU A 115 16.24 5.92 -9.58
CA GLU A 115 15.47 4.77 -10.05
C GLU A 115 14.65 5.20 -11.28
N PHE A 116 14.86 4.53 -12.43
CA PHE A 116 14.18 4.79 -13.68
C PHE A 116 13.99 3.50 -14.50
N PRO A 117 12.81 2.89 -14.44
CA PRO A 117 11.71 3.22 -13.53
C PRO A 117 12.00 2.76 -12.10
N ARG A 118 11.38 3.43 -11.12
CA ARG A 118 11.22 2.88 -9.78
C ARG A 118 10.16 1.79 -9.81
N GLN A 119 9.03 2.09 -10.46
CA GLN A 119 7.92 1.19 -10.66
C GLN A 119 7.26 1.49 -12.00
N LEU A 120 6.95 0.43 -12.75
CA LEU A 120 6.14 0.51 -13.96
C LEU A 120 4.99 -0.48 -13.86
N SER A 121 3.76 0.02 -13.82
CA SER A 121 2.58 -0.81 -13.64
C SER A 121 1.61 -0.73 -14.80
N LEU A 122 1.11 -1.89 -15.22
CA LEU A 122 -0.01 -2.02 -16.15
C LEU A 122 -1.26 -2.38 -15.33
N PHE A 123 -2.32 -1.59 -15.46
CA PHE A 123 -3.61 -1.87 -14.84
C PHE A 123 -4.59 -2.42 -15.86
N TYR A 124 -5.28 -3.47 -15.46
CA TYR A 124 -6.54 -3.89 -16.05
C TYR A 124 -7.64 -3.59 -15.05
N ALA A 125 -8.41 -2.50 -15.30
CA ALA A 125 -9.35 -1.98 -14.32
C ALA A 125 -10.64 -1.52 -14.99
N GLY A 126 -11.77 -2.13 -14.62
CA GLY A 126 -13.07 -1.83 -15.20
C GLY A 126 -14.09 -2.95 -15.09
N ARG A 127 -15.19 -2.74 -15.75
CA ARG A 127 -16.29 -3.69 -15.81
C ARG A 127 -15.92 -4.92 -16.67
N ILE A 128 -16.16 -6.11 -16.12
CA ILE A 128 -16.06 -7.42 -16.83
C ILE A 128 -17.44 -7.86 -17.32
N ALA A 129 -18.45 -7.77 -16.45
CA ALA A 129 -19.81 -8.20 -16.73
C ALA A 129 -20.82 -7.33 -15.95
N PRO A 130 -22.13 -7.49 -16.13
CA PRO A 130 -23.10 -6.84 -15.23
C PRO A 130 -22.79 -7.17 -13.76
N HIS A 131 -22.67 -6.12 -12.93
CA HIS A 131 -22.36 -6.26 -11.51
C HIS A 131 -21.00 -6.88 -11.17
N LEU A 132 -20.09 -7.06 -12.14
CA LEU A 132 -18.78 -7.65 -11.95
C LEU A 132 -17.71 -6.74 -12.56
N GLY A 133 -16.80 -6.28 -11.75
CA GLY A 133 -15.64 -5.51 -12.18
C GLY A 133 -14.35 -6.02 -11.59
N ILE A 134 -13.26 -5.43 -12.04
CA ILE A 134 -11.90 -5.78 -11.65
C ILE A 134 -11.05 -4.54 -11.50
N PHE A 135 -10.16 -4.57 -10.53
CA PHE A 135 -8.95 -3.79 -10.45
C PHE A 135 -7.78 -4.77 -10.33
N SER A 136 -6.89 -4.78 -11.29
CA SER A 136 -5.71 -5.64 -11.27
C SER A 136 -4.49 -4.88 -11.76
N GLN A 137 -3.39 -5.06 -11.10
CA GLN A 137 -2.12 -4.40 -11.34
C GLN A 137 -1.04 -5.44 -11.62
N LEU A 138 -0.31 -5.26 -12.71
CA LEU A 138 0.90 -5.99 -13.05
C LEU A 138 2.07 -5.00 -12.95
N THR A 139 3.01 -5.25 -12.06
CA THR A 139 4.05 -4.29 -11.70
C THR A 139 5.45 -4.83 -11.98
N TYR A 140 6.24 -4.05 -12.70
CA TYR A 140 7.69 -4.18 -12.73
C TYR A 140 8.29 -3.29 -11.63
N ASP A 141 8.97 -3.90 -10.68
CA ASP A 141 9.75 -3.24 -9.64
C ASP A 141 11.20 -3.04 -10.11
N GLY A 142 11.64 -1.78 -10.20
CA GLY A 142 12.96 -1.46 -10.71
C GLY A 142 14.12 -1.83 -9.76
N LYS A 143 13.85 -1.98 -8.45
CA LYS A 143 14.85 -2.43 -7.47
C LYS A 143 15.02 -3.96 -7.48
N ALA A 144 13.92 -4.68 -7.54
CA ALA A 144 13.91 -6.14 -7.59
C ALA A 144 14.25 -6.68 -8.98
N ASP A 145 14.20 -5.82 -10.03
CA ASP A 145 14.30 -6.23 -11.45
C ASP A 145 13.31 -7.37 -11.76
N HIS A 146 12.09 -7.22 -11.29
CA HIS A 146 11.10 -8.28 -11.30
C HIS A 146 9.71 -7.79 -11.71
N LEU A 147 9.01 -8.60 -12.52
CA LEU A 147 7.63 -8.38 -12.93
C LEU A 147 6.72 -9.31 -12.12
N SER A 148 5.74 -8.77 -11.42
CA SER A 148 4.81 -9.52 -10.58
C SER A 148 3.36 -9.11 -10.79
N ILE A 149 2.43 -10.00 -10.43
CA ILE A 149 1.04 -9.62 -10.20
C ILE A 149 1.00 -8.90 -8.85
N ASP A 150 0.59 -7.66 -8.91
CA ASP A 150 0.43 -6.78 -7.76
C ASP A 150 -1.04 -6.81 -7.27
N ASN A 151 -1.50 -5.79 -6.58
CA ASN A 151 -2.84 -5.72 -6.03
C ASN A 151 -3.93 -6.05 -7.05
N THR A 152 -4.75 -7.03 -6.72
CA THR A 152 -5.85 -7.50 -7.56
C THR A 152 -7.11 -7.70 -6.72
N ASP A 153 -8.21 -7.07 -7.14
CA ASP A 153 -9.55 -7.20 -6.55
C ASP A 153 -10.58 -7.40 -7.67
N VAL A 154 -11.20 -8.57 -7.69
CA VAL A 154 -12.33 -8.90 -8.56
C VAL A 154 -13.58 -8.85 -7.72
N ARG A 155 -14.50 -7.95 -8.05
CA ARG A 155 -15.63 -7.64 -7.19
C ARG A 155 -16.95 -7.80 -7.92
N PHE A 156 -17.82 -8.65 -7.37
CA PHE A 156 -19.25 -8.68 -7.69
C PHE A 156 -20.01 -7.83 -6.70
N ALA A 157 -20.87 -6.93 -7.16
CA ALA A 157 -21.72 -6.12 -6.29
C ALA A 157 -23.10 -5.87 -6.90
N LYS A 158 -24.08 -5.73 -6.04
CA LYS A 158 -25.41 -5.34 -6.42
C LYS A 158 -26.02 -4.38 -5.39
N LEU A 159 -26.50 -3.25 -5.87
CA LEU A 159 -27.25 -2.29 -5.10
C LEU A 159 -28.75 -2.60 -5.19
N ILE A 160 -29.43 -2.60 -4.06
CA ILE A 160 -30.89 -2.71 -3.94
C ILE A 160 -31.44 -1.57 -3.10
N VAL A 161 -32.64 -1.10 -3.45
CA VAL A 161 -33.36 -0.11 -2.66
C VAL A 161 -34.35 -0.84 -1.76
N LEU A 162 -34.25 -0.61 -0.47
CA LEU A 162 -35.10 -1.19 0.56
C LEU A 162 -36.36 -0.36 0.77
N PRO A 163 -37.39 -0.93 1.43
CA PRO A 163 -38.52 -0.13 1.91
C PRO A 163 -38.04 1.05 2.77
N GLY A 164 -38.54 2.24 2.54
CA GLY A 164 -38.12 3.48 3.21
C GLY A 164 -37.06 4.28 2.46
N LYS A 165 -36.64 3.82 1.27
CA LYS A 165 -35.64 4.42 0.37
C LYS A 165 -34.17 4.23 0.80
N ASN A 166 -33.91 3.53 1.88
CA ASN A 166 -32.56 3.18 2.25
C ASN A 166 -31.93 2.26 1.18
N THR A 167 -30.65 2.35 0.98
CA THR A 167 -29.91 1.52 0.02
C THR A 167 -29.17 0.38 0.71
N LEU A 168 -28.97 -0.71 0.01
CA LEU A 168 -28.11 -1.81 0.45
C LEU A 168 -27.28 -2.28 -0.73
N THR A 169 -25.99 -2.04 -0.68
CA THR A 169 -25.03 -2.69 -1.55
C THR A 169 -24.54 -3.95 -0.87
N TYR A 170 -24.58 -5.08 -1.57
CA TYR A 170 -23.96 -6.33 -1.11
C TYR A 170 -23.06 -6.91 -2.21
N GLY A 171 -22.00 -7.56 -1.81
CA GLY A 171 -21.06 -8.08 -2.78
C GLY A 171 -20.11 -9.14 -2.25
N LEU A 172 -19.28 -9.60 -3.18
CA LEU A 172 -18.17 -10.51 -2.95
C LEU A 172 -16.91 -9.91 -3.53
N SER A 173 -15.79 -10.00 -2.83
CA SER A 173 -14.46 -9.66 -3.31
C SER A 173 -13.59 -10.91 -3.35
N LEU A 174 -12.95 -11.15 -4.49
CA LEU A 174 -11.86 -12.10 -4.65
C LEU A 174 -10.59 -11.30 -4.88
N ASN A 175 -9.64 -11.38 -3.94
CA ASN A 175 -8.45 -10.54 -3.98
C ASN A 175 -7.18 -11.31 -3.56
N ASN A 176 -6.02 -10.70 -3.75
CA ASN A 176 -4.71 -11.33 -3.49
C ASN A 176 -3.87 -10.60 -2.43
N ASN A 177 -4.48 -9.73 -1.66
CA ASN A 177 -3.79 -8.98 -0.61
C ASN A 177 -4.80 -8.67 0.49
N PRO A 178 -4.59 -9.09 1.76
CA PRO A 178 -5.41 -8.63 2.86
C PRO A 178 -5.46 -7.10 2.84
N THR A 179 -6.68 -6.52 2.90
CA THR A 179 -6.91 -5.06 2.92
C THR A 179 -6.95 -4.33 1.57
N VAL A 180 -6.58 -4.92 0.44
CA VAL A 180 -6.76 -4.26 -0.87
C VAL A 180 -8.23 -3.92 -1.16
N GLN A 181 -9.14 -4.70 -0.61
CA GLN A 181 -10.59 -4.48 -0.73
C GLN A 181 -11.12 -3.37 0.19
N ASP A 182 -10.38 -2.95 1.20
CA ASP A 182 -10.77 -1.87 2.10
C ASP A 182 -11.14 -0.59 1.32
N LEU A 183 -12.29 0.00 1.67
CA LEU A 183 -12.80 1.17 0.96
C LEU A 183 -12.06 2.46 1.34
N TRP A 184 -11.62 2.58 2.58
CA TRP A 184 -10.99 3.80 3.12
C TRP A 184 -9.47 3.81 2.97
N ASN A 185 -8.88 2.68 2.54
CA ASN A 185 -7.44 2.51 2.44
C ASN A 185 -6.71 2.87 3.75
N SER A 186 -7.36 2.62 4.88
CA SER A 186 -6.81 2.81 6.21
C SER A 186 -5.79 1.73 6.53
N THR A 187 -5.91 0.62 5.86
CA THR A 187 -5.00 -0.49 5.86
C THR A 187 -3.95 -0.32 4.76
N PRO A 188 -2.81 -0.95 4.89
CA PRO A 188 -1.59 -0.54 4.19
C PRO A 188 -1.43 -1.08 2.75
N ALA A 189 -2.49 -1.51 2.08
CA ALA A 189 -2.40 -2.04 0.70
C ALA A 189 -1.69 -1.10 -0.31
N TRP A 190 -1.50 0.17 0.04
CA TRP A 190 -0.82 1.18 -0.76
C TRP A 190 0.39 1.81 -0.06
N GLY A 191 0.83 1.25 1.08
CA GLY A 191 1.90 1.80 1.90
C GLY A 191 1.51 3.08 2.66
N TYR A 192 2.46 3.68 3.37
CA TYR A 192 2.22 4.84 4.21
C TYR A 192 3.09 6.04 3.81
N PRO A 193 2.46 7.21 3.53
CA PRO A 193 1.03 7.41 3.30
C PRO A 193 0.57 6.80 1.96
N PHE A 194 1.41 6.66 0.95
CA PHE A 194 1.10 6.01 -0.33
C PHE A 194 2.36 5.71 -1.16
N SER A 195 3.53 6.11 -0.68
CA SER A 195 4.82 5.80 -1.28
C SER A 195 5.94 5.95 -0.26
N HIS A 196 7.02 5.25 -0.47
CA HIS A 196 8.24 5.31 0.33
C HIS A 196 9.47 5.07 -0.54
N SER A 197 10.65 5.40 -0.02
CA SER A 197 11.90 5.18 -0.74
C SER A 197 12.35 3.72 -0.70
N ASN A 198 12.68 3.14 -1.84
CA ASN A 198 13.25 1.79 -1.95
C ASN A 198 14.66 1.67 -1.35
N VAL A 199 15.36 2.79 -1.15
CA VAL A 199 16.69 2.78 -0.52
C VAL A 199 16.63 2.91 1.00
N ALA A 200 15.46 3.19 1.59
CA ALA A 200 15.28 3.19 3.02
C ALA A 200 15.79 1.89 3.64
N VAL A 201 16.28 1.96 4.89
CA VAL A 201 16.85 0.79 5.58
C VAL A 201 15.80 -0.28 5.77
N ALA A 202 14.59 0.12 6.13
CA ALA A 202 13.47 -0.78 6.39
C ALA A 202 12.53 -1.01 5.19
N GLY A 203 12.72 -0.33 4.06
CA GLY A 203 11.79 -0.39 2.93
C GLY A 203 10.49 0.37 3.14
N THR A 204 9.98 0.44 4.35
CA THR A 204 8.81 1.23 4.76
C THR A 204 9.23 2.31 5.77
N PRO A 205 8.49 3.41 5.94
CA PRO A 205 8.83 4.39 6.98
C PRO A 205 8.65 3.88 8.41
N LEU A 206 8.01 2.71 8.63
CA LEU A 206 7.65 2.22 9.96
C LEU A 206 8.79 1.59 10.74
N GLY A 207 9.84 1.17 10.08
CA GLY A 207 10.92 0.37 10.67
C GLY A 207 10.89 -1.09 10.19
N PRO A 208 11.85 -1.92 10.63
CA PRO A 208 11.98 -3.30 10.15
C PRO A 208 10.95 -4.28 10.73
N ALA A 209 10.35 -3.96 11.88
CA ALA A 209 9.34 -4.80 12.54
C ALA A 209 7.94 -4.29 12.21
N ASP A 210 7.12 -5.15 11.66
CA ASP A 210 5.75 -4.85 11.25
C ASP A 210 4.80 -6.00 11.54
N VAL A 211 3.50 -5.72 11.65
CA VAL A 211 2.43 -6.68 11.93
C VAL A 211 2.04 -7.47 10.69
N GLN A 212 1.41 -8.63 10.85
CA GLN A 212 1.16 -9.54 9.71
C GLN A 212 0.17 -8.97 8.69
N ILE A 213 -0.87 -8.27 9.15
CA ILE A 213 -1.88 -7.69 8.25
C ILE A 213 -1.33 -6.51 7.43
N ASP A 214 -0.18 -5.93 7.82
CA ASP A 214 0.47 -4.80 7.15
C ASP A 214 1.44 -5.29 6.06
N GLU A 215 0.88 -5.67 4.90
CA GLU A 215 1.59 -6.07 3.68
C GLU A 215 2.39 -7.40 3.74
N GLN A 216 2.47 -8.11 4.88
CA GLN A 216 3.30 -9.32 4.98
C GLN A 216 2.84 -10.46 4.06
N PHE A 217 1.55 -10.51 3.73
CA PHE A 217 0.97 -11.49 2.80
C PHE A 217 0.51 -10.89 1.47
N ALA A 218 0.89 -9.65 1.19
CA ALA A 218 0.58 -8.99 -0.07
C ALA A 218 1.04 -9.83 -1.27
N GLN A 219 0.13 -10.10 -2.21
CA GLN A 219 0.31 -10.90 -3.43
C GLN A 219 0.73 -12.37 -3.21
N GLN A 220 0.65 -12.87 -1.96
CA GLN A 220 1.03 -14.24 -1.60
C GLN A 220 -0.17 -15.12 -1.23
N VAL A 221 -1.35 -14.51 -1.19
CA VAL A 221 -2.61 -15.15 -0.76
C VAL A 221 -3.71 -14.92 -1.77
N ALA A 222 -4.74 -15.77 -1.70
CA ALA A 222 -6.04 -15.52 -2.29
C ALA A 222 -7.08 -15.43 -1.18
N GLY A 223 -7.86 -14.35 -1.18
CA GLY A 223 -8.94 -14.09 -0.25
C GLY A 223 -10.29 -14.07 -0.95
N LEU A 224 -11.29 -14.56 -0.26
CA LEU A 224 -12.69 -14.42 -0.64
C LEU A 224 -13.45 -13.84 0.55
N THR A 225 -14.00 -12.64 0.35
CA THR A 225 -14.80 -11.92 1.35
C THR A 225 -16.17 -11.59 0.83
N GLY A 226 -17.16 -11.55 1.72
CA GLY A 226 -18.49 -11.06 1.45
C GLY A 226 -18.77 -9.80 2.27
N TYR A 227 -19.43 -8.81 1.68
CA TYR A 227 -19.70 -7.56 2.36
C TYR A 227 -21.11 -7.02 2.12
N VAL A 228 -21.52 -6.16 3.03
CA VAL A 228 -22.71 -5.33 2.92
C VAL A 228 -22.33 -3.89 3.25
N PHE A 229 -22.92 -2.93 2.52
CA PHE A 229 -22.82 -1.49 2.76
C PHE A 229 -24.25 -0.94 2.79
N TYR A 230 -24.72 -0.69 4.00
CA TYR A 230 -26.10 -0.25 4.26
C TYR A 230 -26.16 1.25 4.33
N ASP A 231 -27.01 1.84 3.50
CA ASP A 231 -27.31 3.28 3.41
C ASP A 231 -26.04 4.14 3.30
N GLU A 232 -25.03 3.60 2.56
CA GLU A 232 -23.73 4.23 2.36
C GLU A 232 -23.03 4.65 3.68
N SER A 233 -23.44 4.05 4.80
CA SER A 233 -22.97 4.39 6.14
C SER A 233 -22.38 3.21 6.89
N LEU A 234 -23.10 2.09 7.03
CA LEU A 234 -22.59 0.92 7.77
C LEU A 234 -22.02 -0.12 6.81
N TYR A 235 -20.72 -0.32 6.88
CA TYR A 235 -20.00 -1.36 6.15
C TYR A 235 -19.66 -2.53 7.06
N VAL A 236 -19.96 -3.74 6.62
CA VAL A 236 -19.58 -4.98 7.29
C VAL A 236 -19.04 -5.95 6.25
N GLU A 237 -17.85 -6.48 6.48
CA GLU A 237 -17.20 -7.46 5.62
C GLU A 237 -16.65 -8.62 6.46
N PHE A 238 -16.77 -9.82 5.92
CA PHE A 238 -16.22 -11.03 6.51
C PHE A 238 -15.80 -12.01 5.42
N GLY A 239 -14.73 -12.75 5.69
CA GLY A 239 -14.22 -13.80 4.82
C GLY A 239 -12.86 -14.29 5.28
N GLY A 240 -11.94 -14.53 4.38
CA GLY A 240 -10.57 -14.87 4.76
C GLY A 240 -9.71 -15.31 3.61
N TYR A 241 -8.49 -15.66 3.95
CA TYR A 241 -7.35 -15.81 3.07
C TYR A 241 -6.72 -17.20 3.17
N ARG A 242 -6.05 -17.59 2.11
CA ARG A 242 -5.21 -18.77 2.05
C ARG A 242 -4.03 -18.53 1.12
N SER A 243 -2.84 -18.95 1.52
CA SER A 243 -1.64 -18.86 0.66
C SER A 243 -1.76 -19.78 -0.55
N PHE A 244 -1.14 -19.37 -1.64
CA PHE A 244 -0.86 -20.25 -2.77
C PHE A 244 0.06 -21.39 -2.34
N GLN A 245 -0.05 -22.53 -3.00
CA GLN A 245 0.85 -23.63 -2.73
C GLN A 245 2.26 -23.27 -3.26
N PRO A 246 3.30 -23.33 -2.42
CA PRO A 246 4.66 -23.03 -2.84
C PRO A 246 5.12 -23.92 -4.00
N GLY A 247 5.90 -23.37 -4.91
CA GLY A 247 6.62 -24.06 -5.97
C GLY A 247 5.84 -24.36 -7.25
N ALA A 248 4.58 -24.80 -7.18
CA ALA A 248 3.83 -25.22 -8.36
C ALA A 248 2.92 -24.13 -8.95
N VAL A 249 2.56 -23.11 -8.19
CA VAL A 249 1.44 -22.20 -8.49
C VAL A 249 1.64 -20.76 -8.00
N ALA A 250 2.84 -20.35 -7.64
CA ALA A 250 3.12 -18.94 -7.35
C ALA A 250 3.30 -18.20 -8.69
N PRO A 251 2.22 -17.64 -9.28
CA PRO A 251 2.33 -17.00 -10.58
C PRO A 251 3.11 -15.69 -10.41
N LEU A 252 4.24 -15.59 -11.11
CA LEU A 252 5.05 -14.38 -11.19
C LEU A 252 5.59 -13.83 -9.86
N ASN A 253 5.50 -14.61 -8.76
CA ASN A 253 6.06 -14.23 -7.48
C ASN A 253 6.46 -15.49 -6.71
N SER A 254 7.73 -15.86 -6.75
CA SER A 254 8.24 -17.17 -6.30
C SER A 254 9.26 -17.08 -5.17
N SER A 255 9.29 -16.00 -4.40
CA SER A 255 10.21 -15.93 -3.26
C SER A 255 9.74 -16.82 -2.11
N ASP A 256 10.69 -17.35 -1.34
CA ASP A 256 10.43 -18.17 -0.14
C ASP A 256 9.81 -17.31 0.97
N HIS A 257 8.51 -17.28 1.02
CA HIS A 257 7.76 -16.52 2.01
C HIS A 257 7.13 -17.44 3.06
N SER A 258 6.73 -16.84 4.16
CA SER A 258 5.84 -17.49 5.11
C SER A 258 4.53 -17.90 4.44
N VAL A 259 3.99 -19.04 4.82
CA VAL A 259 2.80 -19.64 4.20
C VAL A 259 1.71 -19.81 5.24
N LEU A 260 0.50 -19.33 4.93
CA LEU A 260 -0.65 -19.53 5.79
C LEU A 260 -0.97 -21.02 5.95
N ALA A 261 -1.11 -21.47 7.20
CA ALA A 261 -1.50 -22.83 7.55
C ALA A 261 -3.03 -22.95 7.61
N GLY A 262 -3.66 -23.13 6.45
CA GLY A 262 -5.10 -23.24 6.37
C GLY A 262 -5.78 -21.95 5.94
N PHE A 263 -6.96 -21.69 6.50
CA PHE A 263 -7.78 -20.53 6.25
C PHE A 263 -7.59 -19.50 7.36
N SER A 264 -7.32 -18.24 6.98
CA SER A 264 -7.10 -17.11 7.87
C SER A 264 -8.35 -16.22 7.85
N PRO A 265 -9.17 -16.19 8.90
CA PRO A 265 -10.40 -15.40 8.91
C PRO A 265 -10.10 -13.91 9.05
N TYR A 266 -10.75 -13.12 8.21
CA TYR A 266 -10.68 -11.66 8.15
C TYR A 266 -12.04 -11.04 8.44
N TRP A 267 -12.07 -9.89 9.10
CA TRP A 267 -13.26 -9.07 9.31
C TRP A 267 -12.98 -7.59 9.20
N ARG A 268 -13.99 -6.81 8.80
CA ARG A 268 -14.03 -5.36 8.90
C ARG A 268 -15.44 -4.88 9.23
N VAL A 269 -15.54 -3.90 10.13
CA VAL A 269 -16.76 -3.13 10.40
C VAL A 269 -16.38 -1.67 10.40
N ALA A 270 -17.10 -0.84 9.64
CA ALA A 270 -16.86 0.59 9.59
C ALA A 270 -18.20 1.35 9.52
N TYR A 271 -18.22 2.54 10.08
CA TYR A 271 -19.34 3.46 9.99
C TYR A 271 -18.86 4.78 9.41
N GLU A 272 -19.47 5.17 8.28
CA GLU A 272 -19.22 6.44 7.60
C GLU A 272 -20.42 7.36 7.77
N TYR A 273 -20.15 8.63 8.04
CA TYR A 273 -21.15 9.68 8.14
C TYR A 273 -20.74 10.89 7.31
N ASP A 274 -21.57 11.20 6.33
CA ASP A 274 -21.35 12.31 5.40
C ASP A 274 -22.31 13.46 5.71
N TRP A 275 -21.77 14.68 5.71
CA TRP A 275 -22.57 15.90 5.85
C TRP A 275 -21.92 17.07 5.09
N ASP A 276 -22.68 17.75 4.25
CA ASP A 276 -22.22 18.84 3.38
C ASP A 276 -20.96 18.44 2.58
N ALA A 277 -19.82 19.07 2.88
CA ALA A 277 -18.53 18.78 2.29
C ALA A 277 -17.61 17.88 3.15
N ASN A 278 -18.16 17.26 4.20
CA ASN A 278 -17.41 16.46 5.16
C ASN A 278 -17.80 15.00 5.07
N ALA A 279 -16.82 14.14 5.32
CA ALA A 279 -17.00 12.71 5.52
C ALA A 279 -16.19 12.26 6.73
N LEU A 280 -16.76 11.47 7.62
CA LEU A 280 -16.09 10.88 8.77
C LEU A 280 -16.36 9.39 8.80
N GLU A 281 -15.30 8.62 8.83
CA GLU A 281 -15.35 7.18 9.04
C GLU A 281 -14.64 6.81 10.34
N VAL A 282 -15.17 5.79 11.02
CA VAL A 282 -14.55 5.09 12.14
C VAL A 282 -14.77 3.59 11.99
N GLY A 283 -13.71 2.81 12.11
CA GLY A 283 -13.78 1.38 11.85
C GLY A 283 -12.91 0.52 12.74
N THR A 284 -13.10 -0.79 12.56
CA THR A 284 -12.25 -1.84 13.11
C THR A 284 -12.12 -2.98 12.11
N TYR A 285 -10.95 -3.61 12.10
CA TYR A 285 -10.66 -4.75 11.24
C TYR A 285 -9.64 -5.68 11.89
N GLY A 286 -9.47 -6.86 11.35
CA GLY A 286 -8.45 -7.78 11.83
C GLY A 286 -8.43 -9.10 11.09
N GLU A 287 -7.41 -9.89 11.40
CA GLU A 287 -7.19 -11.21 10.82
C GLU A 287 -6.47 -12.15 11.82
N ASP A 288 -6.83 -13.42 11.81
CA ASP A 288 -6.17 -14.49 12.59
C ASP A 288 -5.31 -15.34 11.66
N PHE A 289 -3.99 -15.22 11.78
CA PHE A 289 -3.02 -15.91 10.95
C PHE A 289 -2.42 -17.12 11.67
N LYS A 290 -2.37 -18.26 10.98
CA LYS A 290 -1.49 -19.38 11.35
C LYS A 290 -0.48 -19.55 10.22
N VAL A 291 0.80 -19.54 10.56
CA VAL A 291 1.88 -19.40 9.57
C VAL A 291 2.91 -20.50 9.74
N TYR A 292 3.28 -21.17 8.63
CA TYR A 292 4.49 -21.96 8.57
C TYR A 292 5.69 -21.04 8.31
N PRO A 293 6.75 -21.12 9.10
CA PRO A 293 7.98 -20.39 8.81
C PRO A 293 8.68 -21.01 7.59
N GLY A 294 8.75 -20.24 6.50
CA GLY A 294 9.37 -20.68 5.25
C GLY A 294 8.44 -21.46 4.31
N GLY A 295 8.77 -21.45 3.03
CA GLY A 295 7.98 -22.01 1.93
C GLY A 295 8.35 -23.45 1.52
N GLY A 296 9.04 -24.21 2.38
CA GLY A 296 9.47 -25.57 2.07
C GLY A 296 8.31 -26.56 1.82
N VAL A 297 8.49 -27.45 0.86
CA VAL A 297 7.50 -28.51 0.53
C VAL A 297 8.06 -29.87 0.91
N PRO A 298 7.32 -30.73 1.66
CA PRO A 298 5.95 -30.52 2.17
C PRO A 298 5.91 -29.49 3.31
N LEU A 299 4.80 -28.74 3.40
CA LEU A 299 4.55 -27.83 4.52
C LEU A 299 4.35 -28.67 5.80
N ALA A 300 5.29 -28.57 6.71
CA ALA A 300 5.30 -29.32 7.96
C ALA A 300 6.11 -28.56 9.03
N GLY A 301 5.87 -28.88 10.28
CA GLY A 301 6.60 -28.32 11.41
C GLY A 301 5.75 -27.37 12.26
N PRO A 302 6.39 -26.68 13.21
CA PRO A 302 5.69 -25.78 14.10
C PRO A 302 5.10 -24.60 13.33
N GLN A 303 3.89 -24.20 13.71
CA GLN A 303 3.20 -23.04 13.19
C GLN A 303 3.27 -21.91 14.21
N SER A 304 3.43 -20.69 13.74
CA SER A 304 3.25 -19.47 14.53
C SER A 304 1.81 -18.98 14.38
N SER A 305 1.23 -18.44 15.43
CA SER A 305 -0.12 -17.89 15.42
C SER A 305 -0.06 -16.40 15.74
N TYR A 306 -0.74 -15.60 14.94
CA TYR A 306 -0.81 -14.15 15.06
C TYR A 306 -2.27 -13.73 15.02
N LEU A 307 -2.66 -12.85 15.91
CA LEU A 307 -3.98 -12.21 15.89
C LEU A 307 -3.80 -10.70 15.82
N ASP A 308 -4.18 -10.14 14.69
CA ASP A 308 -4.17 -8.70 14.44
C ASP A 308 -5.56 -8.13 14.64
N VAL A 309 -5.65 -7.10 15.48
CA VAL A 309 -6.87 -6.33 15.73
C VAL A 309 -6.54 -4.85 15.59
N ALA A 310 -7.32 -4.16 14.77
CA ALA A 310 -7.08 -2.76 14.45
C ALA A 310 -8.31 -1.90 14.67
N GLY A 311 -8.05 -0.62 14.96
CA GLY A 311 -9.02 0.45 14.89
C GLY A 311 -8.51 1.56 14.00
N ASP A 312 -9.38 2.19 13.24
CA ASP A 312 -9.05 3.24 12.29
C ASP A 312 -10.08 4.35 12.24
N PHE A 313 -9.69 5.47 11.66
CA PHE A 313 -10.59 6.56 11.33
C PHE A 313 -10.09 7.34 10.11
N GLN A 314 -11.01 7.96 9.39
CA GLN A 314 -10.70 8.89 8.32
C GLN A 314 -11.69 10.05 8.33
N TYR A 315 -11.19 11.29 8.43
CA TYR A 315 -11.97 12.50 8.24
C TYR A 315 -11.53 13.20 6.96
N GLN A 316 -12.48 13.60 6.13
CA GLN A 316 -12.25 14.36 4.91
C GLN A 316 -13.12 15.62 4.88
N TYR A 317 -12.51 16.75 4.54
CA TYR A 317 -13.20 17.96 4.11
C TYR A 317 -12.95 18.17 2.61
N LEU A 318 -14.01 18.17 1.83
CA LEU A 318 -14.00 18.15 0.36
C LEU A 318 -14.54 19.48 -0.21
N GLY A 319 -13.94 20.60 0.20
CA GLY A 319 -14.31 21.92 -0.31
C GLY A 319 -13.86 22.12 -1.77
N GLU A 320 -14.39 23.16 -2.40
CA GLU A 320 -14.10 23.46 -3.82
C GLU A 320 -12.59 23.71 -4.05
N ASP A 321 -12.00 24.61 -3.27
CA ASP A 321 -10.58 24.99 -3.38
C ASP A 321 -9.70 24.26 -2.36
N ASN A 322 -10.24 23.80 -1.25
CA ASN A 322 -9.47 23.26 -0.13
C ASN A 322 -9.94 21.83 0.18
N ILE A 323 -9.01 20.92 0.23
CA ILE A 323 -9.24 19.53 0.61
C ILE A 323 -8.34 19.23 1.78
N VAL A 324 -8.91 18.64 2.82
CA VAL A 324 -8.21 18.16 4.00
C VAL A 324 -8.56 16.71 4.22
N THR A 325 -7.58 15.87 4.47
CA THR A 325 -7.78 14.51 5.01
C THR A 325 -6.97 14.36 6.27
N VAL A 326 -7.58 13.83 7.32
CA VAL A 326 -6.91 13.37 8.53
C VAL A 326 -7.30 11.92 8.74
N ALA A 327 -6.32 11.04 8.79
CA ALA A 327 -6.60 9.62 8.96
C ALA A 327 -5.54 8.95 9.84
N GLY A 328 -5.92 7.86 10.46
CA GLY A 328 -5.02 7.07 11.28
C GLY A 328 -5.52 5.66 11.49
N THR A 329 -4.57 4.78 11.77
CA THR A 329 -4.83 3.39 12.16
C THR A 329 -3.90 2.98 13.29
N TYR A 330 -4.40 2.11 14.15
CA TYR A 330 -3.63 1.44 15.19
C TYR A 330 -3.93 -0.05 15.12
N ILE A 331 -2.89 -0.85 14.92
CA ILE A 331 -2.96 -2.31 14.80
C ILE A 331 -2.21 -2.91 15.98
N HIS A 332 -2.85 -3.82 16.69
CA HIS A 332 -2.24 -4.60 17.76
C HIS A 332 -2.19 -6.07 17.36
N GLU A 333 -0.99 -6.63 17.38
CA GLU A 333 -0.71 -8.03 17.09
C GLU A 333 -0.35 -8.78 18.36
N ASN A 334 -0.99 -9.93 18.55
CA ASN A 334 -0.61 -10.92 19.54
C ASN A 334 0.05 -12.12 18.84
N LEU A 335 1.30 -12.39 19.19
CA LEU A 335 2.06 -13.53 18.73
C LEU A 335 1.94 -14.69 19.74
N HIS A 336 1.47 -15.85 19.28
CA HIS A 336 1.41 -17.07 20.06
C HIS A 336 2.09 -18.21 19.31
N ALA A 337 2.62 -19.19 20.02
CA ALA A 337 3.35 -20.31 19.41
C ALA A 337 4.46 -19.80 18.45
N MET A 338 5.51 -19.31 19.02
CA MET A 338 6.58 -18.53 18.38
C MET A 338 7.34 -19.26 17.27
N PRO A 339 7.80 -18.55 16.24
CA PRO A 339 8.67 -19.09 15.20
C PRO A 339 10.01 -19.52 15.78
N ALA A 340 10.72 -20.36 15.05
CA ALA A 340 12.09 -20.77 15.40
C ALA A 340 12.99 -19.53 15.52
N GLY A 341 13.69 -19.39 16.63
CA GLY A 341 14.54 -18.24 16.94
C GLY A 341 14.00 -17.32 18.02
N ALA A 342 12.71 -17.23 18.24
CA ALA A 342 12.14 -16.47 19.34
C ALA A 342 12.57 -17.05 20.71
N ILE A 343 12.77 -16.18 21.68
CA ILE A 343 13.14 -16.58 23.05
C ILE A 343 11.95 -16.63 24.01
N HIS A 344 10.82 -16.04 23.63
CA HIS A 344 9.59 -16.07 24.43
C HIS A 344 8.49 -16.91 23.74
N PRO A 345 7.60 -17.54 24.51
CA PRO A 345 6.49 -18.32 23.96
C PRO A 345 5.37 -17.46 23.38
N SER A 346 5.32 -16.18 23.75
CA SER A 346 4.36 -15.20 23.22
C SER A 346 4.96 -13.80 23.31
N ASP A 347 4.66 -12.99 22.31
CA ASP A 347 5.05 -11.58 22.23
C ASP A 347 3.89 -10.72 21.72
N THR A 348 4.07 -9.42 21.76
CA THR A 348 3.13 -8.45 21.19
C THR A 348 3.86 -7.48 20.30
N LEU A 349 3.20 -7.03 19.25
CA LEU A 349 3.64 -5.95 18.39
C LEU A 349 2.48 -4.99 18.16
N ALA A 350 2.74 -3.71 18.07
CA ALA A 350 1.73 -2.72 17.73
C ALA A 350 2.29 -1.68 16.78
N VAL A 351 1.49 -1.31 15.77
CA VAL A 351 1.82 -0.31 14.77
C VAL A 351 0.77 0.79 14.80
N GLY A 352 1.22 2.03 14.86
CA GLY A 352 0.37 3.21 14.78
C GLY A 352 0.78 4.13 13.63
N LYS A 353 -0.18 4.61 12.88
CA LYS A 353 -0.03 5.55 11.78
C LYS A 353 -1.05 6.67 11.91
N LEU A 354 -0.61 7.92 11.74
CA LEU A 354 -1.47 9.09 11.77
C LEU A 354 -0.95 10.08 10.73
N TRP A 355 -1.80 10.58 9.85
CA TRP A 355 -1.41 11.59 8.88
C TRP A 355 -2.49 12.63 8.66
N ALA A 356 -2.05 13.81 8.22
CA ALA A 356 -2.90 14.90 7.78
C ALA A 356 -2.39 15.42 6.45
N SER A 357 -3.25 15.47 5.45
CA SER A 357 -2.99 16.01 4.12
C SER A 357 -3.83 17.25 3.87
N TYR A 358 -3.24 18.22 3.20
CA TYR A 358 -3.94 19.41 2.71
C TYR A 358 -3.61 19.65 1.25
N TYR A 359 -4.65 19.91 0.43
CA TYR A 359 -4.49 20.24 -1.00
C TYR A 359 -5.28 21.48 -1.34
N TYR A 360 -4.58 22.48 -1.91
CA TYR A 360 -5.17 23.69 -2.46
C TYR A 360 -5.41 23.51 -3.96
N ARG A 361 -6.70 23.66 -4.36
CA ARG A 361 -7.16 23.50 -5.76
C ARG A 361 -6.77 22.17 -6.40
N ARG A 362 -6.55 21.13 -5.60
CA ARG A 362 -6.06 19.81 -6.03
C ARG A 362 -4.73 19.91 -6.82
N LYS A 363 -3.96 20.95 -6.61
CA LYS A 363 -2.75 21.25 -7.37
C LYS A 363 -1.51 21.38 -6.51
N TYR A 364 -1.62 22.00 -5.38
CA TYR A 364 -0.55 22.17 -4.42
C TYR A 364 -0.96 21.55 -3.11
N GLY A 365 -0.14 20.71 -2.56
CA GLY A 365 -0.46 20.05 -1.31
C GLY A 365 0.73 19.56 -0.55
N GLY A 366 0.45 18.90 0.54
CA GLY A 366 1.44 18.24 1.35
C GLY A 366 0.79 17.42 2.44
N THR A 367 1.60 16.54 3.01
CA THR A 367 1.20 15.63 4.07
C THR A 367 2.22 15.67 5.20
N ILE A 368 1.73 15.71 6.41
CA ILE A 368 2.51 15.42 7.61
C ILE A 368 1.99 14.11 8.21
N GLY A 369 2.90 13.21 8.54
CA GLY A 369 2.58 11.94 9.15
C GLY A 369 3.45 11.63 10.35
N TRP A 370 2.87 10.92 11.30
CA TRP A 370 3.56 10.26 12.41
C TRP A 370 3.39 8.74 12.26
N PHE A 371 4.42 8.00 12.57
CA PHE A 371 4.39 6.55 12.63
C PHE A 371 5.14 6.02 13.85
N GLY A 372 4.74 4.85 14.33
CA GLY A 372 5.42 4.20 15.44
C GLY A 372 5.09 2.72 15.50
N THR A 373 6.14 1.94 15.80
CA THR A 373 6.07 0.51 16.12
C THR A 373 6.55 0.33 17.55
N THR A 374 5.85 -0.46 18.36
CA THR A 374 6.22 -0.84 19.73
C THR A 374 5.91 -2.31 19.94
N GLY A 375 6.68 -2.98 20.81
CA GLY A 375 6.41 -4.40 21.07
C GLY A 375 7.28 -4.99 22.17
N SER A 376 7.06 -6.26 22.42
CA SER A 376 7.86 -7.07 23.33
C SER A 376 9.32 -7.10 22.87
N ARG A 377 10.23 -7.12 23.83
CA ARG A 377 11.65 -7.31 23.51
C ARG A 377 11.94 -8.77 23.33
N ASP A 378 12.43 -9.15 22.14
CA ASP A 378 12.91 -10.50 21.86
C ASP A 378 14.17 -10.42 21.00
N SER A 379 15.31 -10.78 21.57
CA SER A 379 16.60 -10.74 20.84
C SER A 379 16.72 -11.88 19.81
N GLY A 380 15.89 -12.89 19.89
CA GLY A 380 15.80 -13.94 18.89
C GLY A 380 15.05 -13.49 17.63
N LEU A 381 14.05 -12.62 17.78
CA LEU A 381 13.30 -12.04 16.67
C LEU A 381 13.99 -10.81 16.08
N TYR A 382 14.46 -9.90 16.93
CA TYR A 382 14.91 -8.56 16.50
C TYR A 382 16.42 -8.36 16.64
N GLY A 383 17.12 -9.28 17.31
CA GLY A 383 18.58 -9.19 17.50
C GLY A 383 19.40 -9.68 16.31
N PHE A 384 20.66 -9.30 16.29
CA PHE A 384 21.66 -9.83 15.37
C PHE A 384 22.93 -10.15 16.14
N ALA A 385 23.34 -11.41 16.12
CA ALA A 385 24.59 -11.86 16.73
C ALA A 385 25.63 -12.07 15.63
N CYS A 386 26.66 -11.23 15.65
CA CYS A 386 27.80 -11.39 14.74
C CYS A 386 28.87 -12.23 15.39
N SER A 387 29.16 -13.39 14.80
CA SER A 387 30.21 -14.31 15.28
C SER A 387 31.44 -14.31 14.38
N SER A 388 32.60 -14.61 14.97
CA SER A 388 33.82 -14.90 14.21
C SER A 388 33.56 -16.02 13.16
N PRO A 389 34.10 -15.91 11.91
CA PRO A 389 35.21 -15.06 11.48
C PRO A 389 34.80 -13.73 10.78
N HIS A 390 33.64 -13.20 11.02
CA HIS A 390 33.16 -12.01 10.30
C HIS A 390 33.89 -10.72 10.72
N THR A 391 34.03 -9.80 9.76
CA THR A 391 34.63 -8.47 10.00
C THR A 391 33.60 -7.51 10.62
N LEU A 392 34.09 -6.44 11.26
CA LEU A 392 33.21 -5.38 11.76
C LEU A 392 32.33 -4.75 10.66
N ALA A 393 32.89 -4.59 9.45
CA ALA A 393 32.15 -4.08 8.30
C ALA A 393 30.97 -4.99 7.90
N TYR A 394 31.23 -6.31 7.86
CA TYR A 394 30.18 -7.29 7.62
C TYR A 394 29.10 -7.25 8.71
N CYS A 395 29.49 -7.20 9.98
CA CYS A 395 28.55 -7.15 11.10
C CYS A 395 27.68 -5.90 11.04
N SER A 396 28.26 -4.73 10.81
CA SER A 396 27.48 -3.48 10.72
C SER A 396 26.52 -3.45 9.53
N ALA A 397 26.89 -4.06 8.39
CA ALA A 397 26.03 -4.13 7.22
C ALA A 397 24.83 -5.07 7.43
N ASN A 398 25.03 -6.17 8.15
CA ASN A 398 23.97 -7.15 8.40
C ASN A 398 23.11 -6.81 9.63
N ALA A 399 23.57 -5.90 10.51
CA ALA A 399 22.81 -5.41 11.67
C ALA A 399 21.89 -4.24 11.36
N LEU A 400 21.83 -3.76 10.11
CA LEU A 400 21.08 -2.55 9.73
C LEU A 400 19.59 -2.56 10.12
N THR A 401 18.97 -3.72 10.11
CA THR A 401 17.54 -3.91 10.46
C THR A 401 17.36 -4.58 11.81
N SER A 402 18.42 -4.67 12.61
CA SER A 402 18.43 -5.41 13.88
C SER A 402 18.53 -4.47 15.07
N SER A 403 18.23 -4.99 16.24
CA SER A 403 18.23 -4.29 17.52
C SER A 403 19.32 -4.81 18.43
N ALA A 404 20.21 -3.93 18.93
CA ALA A 404 21.18 -4.30 19.95
C ALA A 404 20.52 -4.60 21.32
N THR A 405 19.26 -4.15 21.51
CA THR A 405 18.48 -4.33 22.74
C THR A 405 17.39 -5.39 22.66
N GLY A 406 17.21 -5.99 21.47
CA GLY A 406 16.11 -6.90 21.17
C GLY A 406 14.73 -6.22 21.10
N SER A 407 14.65 -4.89 21.05
CA SER A 407 13.39 -4.15 20.98
C SER A 407 13.03 -3.81 19.53
N PRO A 408 11.78 -4.00 19.09
CA PRO A 408 11.31 -3.58 17.77
C PRO A 408 10.99 -2.08 17.67
N ASP A 409 10.99 -1.36 18.80
CA ASP A 409 10.48 0.01 18.88
C ASP A 409 11.12 0.94 17.86
N SER A 410 10.29 1.52 17.00
CA SER A 410 10.70 2.51 16.02
C SER A 410 9.64 3.61 15.94
N ASN A 411 10.02 4.86 15.78
CA ASN A 411 9.07 5.93 15.53
C ASN A 411 9.72 7.10 14.80
N GLY A 412 8.88 7.89 14.14
CA GLY A 412 9.34 9.04 13.41
C GLY A 412 8.21 9.86 12.81
N PHE A 413 8.60 10.74 11.91
CA PHE A 413 7.68 11.60 11.17
C PHE A 413 7.98 11.52 9.69
N MET A 414 6.96 11.77 8.88
CA MET A 414 7.05 11.93 7.44
C MET A 414 6.49 13.30 7.06
N LEU A 415 7.21 14.00 6.20
CA LEU A 415 6.80 15.26 5.59
C LEU A 415 6.82 15.08 4.08
N GLU A 416 5.74 15.42 3.41
CA GLU A 416 5.66 15.38 1.95
C GLU A 416 5.10 16.71 1.42
N ALA A 417 5.71 17.22 0.35
CA ALA A 417 5.21 18.36 -0.42
C ALA A 417 4.93 17.91 -1.84
N ASP A 418 3.74 18.26 -2.35
CA ASP A 418 3.23 17.78 -3.64
C ASP A 418 2.89 18.93 -4.58
N TYR A 419 3.17 18.69 -5.85
CA TYR A 419 2.71 19.52 -6.96
C TYR A 419 2.07 18.64 -8.04
N LEU A 420 0.80 18.90 -8.34
CA LEU A 420 0.02 18.18 -9.35
C LEU A 420 -0.25 19.15 -10.52
N PRO A 421 0.66 19.24 -11.52
CA PRO A 421 0.40 20.05 -12.71
C PRO A 421 -0.83 19.58 -13.47
N TRP A 422 -1.10 18.27 -13.43
CA TRP A 422 -2.31 17.62 -13.94
C TRP A 422 -2.77 16.55 -12.95
N TYR A 423 -4.04 16.17 -13.00
CA TYR A 423 -4.61 15.16 -12.08
C TYR A 423 -3.96 13.77 -12.17
N ASN A 424 -3.23 13.49 -13.22
CA ASN A 424 -2.53 12.23 -13.45
C ASN A 424 -1.00 12.34 -13.34
N VAL A 425 -0.49 13.48 -12.89
CA VAL A 425 0.95 13.73 -12.69
C VAL A 425 1.15 14.33 -11.30
N LYS A 426 1.93 13.68 -10.47
CA LYS A 426 2.33 14.16 -9.14
C LYS A 426 3.87 14.23 -9.06
N LEU A 427 4.37 15.38 -8.68
CA LEU A 427 5.74 15.60 -8.25
C LEU A 427 5.74 15.69 -6.73
N SER A 428 6.54 14.89 -6.07
CA SER A 428 6.63 14.86 -4.61
C SER A 428 8.06 15.06 -4.13
N ALA A 429 8.20 15.73 -3.00
CA ALA A 429 9.40 15.74 -2.17
C ALA A 429 9.02 15.23 -0.78
N GLN A 430 9.51 14.05 -0.41
CA GLN A 430 9.22 13.42 0.87
C GLN A 430 10.49 13.35 1.71
N TYR A 431 10.36 13.66 3.00
CA TYR A 431 11.41 13.49 3.99
C TYR A 431 10.88 12.68 5.17
N VAL A 432 11.52 11.55 5.45
CA VAL A 432 11.22 10.68 6.60
C VAL A 432 12.34 10.81 7.61
N LEU A 433 11.98 11.08 8.86
CA LEU A 433 12.92 11.20 9.95
C LEU A 433 12.57 10.24 11.08
N PHE A 434 13.59 9.63 11.67
CA PHE A 434 13.47 8.67 12.76
C PHE A 434 13.97 9.26 14.10
N ASN A 435 13.09 9.27 15.11
CA ASN A 435 13.49 9.61 16.47
C ASN A 435 14.07 8.40 17.21
N LYS A 436 13.51 7.22 16.94
CA LYS A 436 13.93 5.93 17.48
C LYS A 436 13.89 4.90 16.35
N PHE A 437 14.84 3.99 16.33
CA PHE A 437 14.90 2.89 15.38
C PHE A 437 15.37 1.64 16.12
N MET A 438 14.63 0.53 15.98
CA MET A 438 14.94 -0.76 16.61
C MET A 438 15.40 -0.64 18.07
N GLY A 439 14.61 0.07 18.88
CA GLY A 439 14.73 0.17 20.32
C GLY A 439 15.45 1.41 20.87
N THR A 440 16.33 2.08 20.11
CA THR A 440 17.09 3.22 20.62
C THR A 440 17.26 4.35 19.60
N THR A 441 17.60 5.55 20.12
CA THR A 441 17.94 6.72 19.28
C THR A 441 19.38 6.63 18.76
N ASN A 442 20.31 6.15 19.58
CA ASN A 442 21.72 6.07 19.26
C ASN A 442 22.22 4.62 19.29
N ASN A 443 23.12 4.27 18.36
CA ASN A 443 23.76 2.96 18.31
C ASN A 443 22.75 1.79 18.42
N TYR A 444 21.65 1.87 17.66
CA TYR A 444 20.57 0.90 17.74
C TYR A 444 21.00 -0.51 17.28
N ASP A 445 21.92 -0.57 16.33
CA ASP A 445 22.45 -1.79 15.73
C ASP A 445 23.59 -2.43 16.53
N GLY A 446 24.12 -1.72 17.56
CA GLY A 446 25.31 -2.13 18.31
C GLY A 446 26.64 -1.83 17.60
N TYR A 447 26.63 -1.27 16.38
CA TYR A 447 27.80 -0.99 15.55
C TYR A 447 27.95 0.52 15.25
N GLY A 448 27.26 1.38 15.94
CA GLY A 448 27.41 2.83 15.89
C GLY A 448 26.47 3.55 14.94
N ARG A 449 25.43 2.90 14.46
CA ARG A 449 24.39 3.55 13.65
C ARG A 449 23.27 4.10 14.54
N SER A 450 22.91 5.36 14.36
CA SER A 450 21.83 6.03 15.08
C SER A 450 20.54 6.08 14.25
N ALA A 451 19.40 6.29 14.91
CA ALA A 451 18.10 6.38 14.23
C ALA A 451 18.11 7.41 13.10
N ALA A 452 18.61 8.62 13.35
CA ALA A 452 18.70 9.70 12.37
C ALA A 452 19.65 9.40 11.18
N ASP A 453 20.54 8.43 11.29
CA ASP A 453 21.36 7.96 10.16
C ASP A 453 20.50 7.30 9.06
N ASN A 454 19.27 6.91 9.41
CA ASN A 454 18.29 6.26 8.51
C ASN A 454 17.29 7.26 7.92
N ASP A 455 17.36 8.55 8.28
CA ASP A 455 16.51 9.56 7.65
C ASP A 455 16.70 9.55 6.15
N VAL A 456 15.60 9.72 5.40
CA VAL A 456 15.63 9.61 3.96
C VAL A 456 14.91 10.75 3.28
N LEU A 457 15.56 11.34 2.28
CA LEU A 457 14.95 12.26 1.31
C LEU A 457 14.63 11.48 0.04
N GLN A 458 13.40 11.62 -0.44
CA GLN A 458 12.94 11.12 -1.73
C GLN A 458 12.35 12.26 -2.57
N LEU A 459 12.77 12.34 -3.83
CA LEU A 459 12.11 13.14 -4.86
C LEU A 459 11.49 12.17 -5.85
N MET A 460 10.22 12.37 -6.20
CA MET A 460 9.50 11.42 -7.05
C MET A 460 8.67 12.13 -8.11
N LEU A 461 8.69 11.60 -9.32
CA LEU A 461 7.71 11.85 -10.36
C LEU A 461 6.83 10.60 -10.50
N TRP A 462 5.54 10.78 -10.31
CA TRP A 462 4.52 9.76 -10.46
C TRP A 462 3.51 10.19 -11.52
N TYR A 463 3.34 9.40 -12.56
CA TYR A 463 2.35 9.70 -13.60
C TYR A 463 1.63 8.44 -14.09
N ALA A 464 0.38 8.63 -14.52
CA ALA A 464 -0.48 7.60 -15.05
C ALA A 464 -1.13 8.03 -16.37
N PHE A 465 -1.29 7.11 -17.34
CA PHE A 465 -1.85 7.39 -18.65
C PHE A 465 -2.59 6.21 -19.29
#